data_9d219df91f6568bb35d829a3d0e311e9
#
_entry.id   9d219df91f6568bb35d829a3d0e311e9
#
_cell.length_a   1.000
_cell.length_b   1.000
_cell.length_c   1.000
_cell.angle_alpha   90.00
_cell.angle_beta   90.00
_cell.angle_gamma   90.00
#
_symmetry.space_group_name_H-M   'P 1'
#
loop_
_entity.id
_entity.type
_entity.pdbx_description
1 polymer ?
#
loop_
_entity_poly.entity_id
_entity_poly.type
_entity_poly.pdbx_seq_one_letter_code
_entity_poly.pdbx_strand_id
1 'polypeptide(L)'
;IVPPLVLMVLICTPLALLVRNDFIAGIGRQITSVIGFVTNYYEILTGGNYENQFNQHIYLHTWSLAIEVHYYILWGALLWFLAKRVKHQNQFRSLVFMLSLACFTVSFLSMFIGAFFVDGFSRLYFSSITHAYPFFLGSLFATLSGVHETTARFKKNVRLWELKKTVLYMVGSFALLLLLGLVLHFEERITYLFGFVLASLFTAVMIYSARILHEKLPGKSEPAVISYLAEISYSVYLFHWPLYIIFSQLTNNIIAVILTTILSIVFATLSYYIIEPFIAGRKASIFGIDLDLTPYRHIVLYVFSGLTLITVLISLFAPAVGNFE
;
A
#
# COMPACT_ATOMS: atom_id res chain seq x y z
N ILE A 1 3.57 3.18 -9.67
CA ILE A 1 3.23 3.92 -8.43
C ILE A 1 2.66 5.31 -8.78
N VAL A 2 3.43 6.18 -9.45
CA VAL A 2 3.08 7.59 -9.62
C VAL A 2 1.80 7.84 -10.45
N PRO A 3 1.59 7.24 -11.64
CA PRO A 3 0.43 7.56 -12.46
C PRO A 3 -0.93 7.32 -11.75
N PRO A 4 -1.21 6.16 -11.12
CA PRO A 4 -2.46 5.97 -10.41
C PRO A 4 -2.60 6.84 -9.15
N LEU A 5 -1.50 7.18 -8.48
CA LEU A 5 -1.51 8.11 -7.34
C LEU A 5 -1.96 9.52 -7.77
N VAL A 6 -1.38 10.03 -8.85
CA VAL A 6 -1.78 11.33 -9.42
C VAL A 6 -3.23 11.29 -9.90
N LEU A 7 -3.64 10.22 -10.58
CA LEU A 7 -5.02 10.05 -11.02
C LEU A 7 -6.01 10.08 -9.85
N MET A 8 -5.69 9.39 -8.75
CA MET A 8 -6.51 9.40 -7.53
C MET A 8 -6.65 10.81 -6.98
N VAL A 9 -5.56 11.57 -6.87
CA VAL A 9 -5.59 12.97 -6.41
C VAL A 9 -6.45 13.83 -7.33
N LEU A 10 -6.30 13.70 -8.64
CA LEU A 10 -7.04 14.48 -9.64
C LEU A 10 -8.55 14.18 -9.67
N ILE A 11 -8.96 12.98 -9.29
CA ILE A 11 -10.38 12.59 -9.24
C ILE A 11 -10.97 12.92 -7.86
N CYS A 12 -10.31 12.52 -6.77
CA CYS A 12 -10.87 12.63 -5.43
C CYS A 12 -10.86 14.06 -4.89
N THR A 13 -9.91 14.93 -5.30
CA THR A 13 -9.91 16.33 -4.86
C THR A 13 -11.14 17.10 -5.33
N PRO A 14 -11.53 17.11 -6.61
CA PRO A 14 -12.78 17.74 -7.03
C PRO A 14 -14.03 17.10 -6.42
N LEU A 15 -14.06 15.76 -6.25
CA LEU A 15 -15.17 15.09 -5.59
C LEU A 15 -15.35 15.52 -4.14
N ALA A 16 -14.29 15.89 -3.44
CA ALA A 16 -14.36 16.39 -2.08
C ALA A 16 -15.13 17.72 -1.94
N LEU A 17 -15.27 18.49 -3.03
CA LEU A 17 -16.12 19.70 -3.07
C LEU A 17 -17.61 19.41 -2.89
N LEU A 18 -18.05 18.16 -3.10
CA LEU A 18 -19.45 17.75 -2.85
C LEU A 18 -19.78 17.75 -1.36
N VAL A 19 -18.77 17.68 -0.50
CA VAL A 19 -18.88 17.79 0.96
C VAL A 19 -18.79 19.26 1.36
N ARG A 20 -19.13 19.60 2.59
CA ARG A 20 -19.06 20.98 3.12
C ARG A 20 -17.65 21.58 2.98
N ASN A 21 -17.57 22.91 2.86
CA ASN A 21 -16.30 23.62 2.59
C ASN A 21 -15.19 23.33 3.61
N ASP A 22 -15.52 23.06 4.87
CA ASP A 22 -14.55 22.75 5.94
C ASP A 22 -13.82 21.41 5.71
N PHE A 23 -14.45 20.51 4.95
CA PHE A 23 -13.89 19.19 4.63
C PHE A 23 -12.62 19.26 3.79
N ILE A 24 -12.46 20.29 2.98
CA ILE A 24 -11.25 20.49 2.15
C ILE A 24 -10.19 21.35 2.85
N ALA A 25 -10.38 21.69 4.12
CA ALA A 25 -9.41 22.49 4.87
C ALA A 25 -8.04 21.81 4.90
N GLY A 26 -7.00 22.55 4.53
CA GLY A 26 -5.62 22.02 4.46
C GLY A 26 -5.34 21.02 3.35
N ILE A 27 -6.26 20.81 2.39
CA ILE A 27 -6.10 19.80 1.33
C ILE A 27 -4.84 20.02 0.47
N GLY A 28 -4.44 21.27 0.24
CA GLY A 28 -3.21 21.58 -0.48
C GLY A 28 -1.96 21.02 0.19
N ARG A 29 -1.90 21.07 1.54
CA ARG A 29 -0.80 20.46 2.31
C ARG A 29 -0.85 18.93 2.25
N GLN A 30 -2.04 18.34 2.32
CA GLN A 30 -2.21 16.90 2.14
C GLN A 30 -1.74 16.47 0.74
N ILE A 31 -2.18 17.14 -0.34
CA ILE A 31 -1.75 16.83 -1.72
C ILE A 31 -0.23 16.94 -1.86
N THR A 32 0.37 18.01 -1.33
CA THR A 32 1.83 18.18 -1.37
C THR A 32 2.54 17.03 -0.66
N SER A 33 2.04 16.59 0.50
CA SER A 33 2.62 15.48 1.25
C SER A 33 2.48 14.14 0.51
N VAL A 34 1.37 13.92 -0.20
CA VAL A 34 1.11 12.74 -1.03
C VAL A 34 2.09 12.67 -2.21
N ILE A 35 2.18 13.75 -2.98
CA ILE A 35 3.08 13.81 -4.16
C ILE A 35 4.54 13.74 -3.74
N GLY A 36 4.90 14.32 -2.59
CA GLY A 36 6.24 14.26 -2.01
C GLY A 36 6.58 12.94 -1.30
N PHE A 37 5.63 12.01 -1.20
CA PHE A 37 5.79 10.76 -0.42
C PHE A 37 6.23 11.00 1.03
N VAL A 38 5.68 12.03 1.67
CA VAL A 38 5.96 12.40 3.06
C VAL A 38 4.69 12.48 3.92
N THR A 39 3.60 11.87 3.47
CA THR A 39 2.32 11.86 4.17
C THR A 39 2.46 11.30 5.58
N ASN A 40 3.29 10.29 5.79
CA ASN A 40 3.55 9.73 7.11
C ASN A 40 4.11 10.75 8.10
N TYR A 41 5.03 11.63 7.68
CA TYR A 41 5.54 12.72 8.52
C TYR A 41 4.52 13.84 8.69
N TYR A 42 3.72 14.12 7.65
CA TYR A 42 2.61 15.06 7.73
C TYR A 42 1.61 14.61 8.82
N GLU A 43 1.21 13.34 8.84
CA GLU A 43 0.30 12.79 9.84
C GLU A 43 0.88 12.81 11.26
N ILE A 44 2.19 12.57 11.42
CA ILE A 44 2.87 12.74 12.73
C ILE A 44 2.77 14.18 13.24
N LEU A 45 2.95 15.16 12.35
CA LEU A 45 2.97 16.58 12.72
C LEU A 45 1.57 17.14 12.98
N THR A 46 0.54 16.62 12.30
CA THR A 46 -0.84 17.11 12.42
C THR A 46 -1.68 16.30 13.40
N GLY A 47 -1.11 15.21 13.99
CA GLY A 47 -1.83 14.34 14.92
C GLY A 47 -2.86 13.45 14.22
N GLY A 48 -2.60 13.04 12.98
CA GLY A 48 -3.48 12.15 12.22
C GLY A 48 -3.78 10.86 12.98
N ASN A 49 -5.05 10.43 12.91
CA ASN A 49 -5.53 9.20 13.55
C ASN A 49 -6.70 8.65 12.74
N TYR A 50 -6.73 7.33 12.51
CA TYR A 50 -7.84 6.64 11.82
C TYR A 50 -9.15 6.64 12.64
N GLU A 51 -9.06 6.74 13.95
CA GLU A 51 -10.21 6.71 14.86
C GLU A 51 -10.81 8.10 15.09
N ASN A 52 -10.15 9.16 14.62
CA ASN A 52 -10.65 10.53 14.75
C ASN A 52 -11.79 10.78 13.76
N GLN A 53 -13.04 10.74 14.25
CA GLN A 53 -14.24 10.93 13.42
C GLN A 53 -14.44 12.37 12.93
N PHE A 54 -13.82 13.37 13.57
CA PHE A 54 -14.09 14.79 13.32
C PHE A 54 -13.14 15.43 12.31
N ASN A 55 -11.94 14.86 12.10
CA ASN A 55 -10.92 15.46 11.23
C ASN A 55 -10.13 14.39 10.47
N GLN A 56 -10.83 13.64 9.65
CA GLN A 56 -10.20 12.61 8.83
C GLN A 56 -9.57 13.22 7.59
N HIS A 57 -8.25 13.14 7.47
CA HIS A 57 -7.56 13.54 6.25
C HIS A 57 -7.92 12.62 5.08
N ILE A 58 -8.30 13.23 3.95
CA ILE A 58 -8.76 12.51 2.74
C ILE A 58 -7.69 11.54 2.25
N TYR A 59 -6.42 11.93 2.35
CA TYR A 59 -5.29 11.15 1.83
C TYR A 59 -4.47 10.47 2.93
N LEU A 60 -5.00 10.36 4.15
CA LEU A 60 -4.30 9.78 5.29
C LEU A 60 -3.67 8.42 4.95
N HIS A 61 -4.41 7.51 4.31
CA HIS A 61 -3.95 6.16 4.00
C HIS A 61 -2.64 6.08 3.20
N THR A 62 -2.29 7.15 2.46
CA THR A 62 -1.05 7.18 1.65
C THR A 62 0.24 7.26 2.50
N TRP A 63 0.12 7.34 3.84
CA TRP A 63 1.27 7.27 4.74
C TRP A 63 2.06 5.97 4.58
N SER A 64 1.38 4.84 4.39
CA SER A 64 2.06 3.54 4.22
C SER A 64 2.79 3.46 2.88
N LEU A 65 2.23 4.06 1.82
CA LEU A 65 2.89 4.21 0.54
C LEU A 65 4.16 5.08 0.65
N ALA A 66 4.12 6.14 1.47
CA ALA A 66 5.31 6.96 1.73
C ALA A 66 6.44 6.12 2.36
N ILE A 67 6.13 5.30 3.38
CA ILE A 67 7.12 4.40 3.99
C ILE A 67 7.65 3.38 2.97
N GLU A 68 6.78 2.82 2.13
CA GLU A 68 7.16 1.89 1.08
C GLU A 68 8.14 2.52 0.09
N VAL A 69 7.90 3.75 -0.35
CA VAL A 69 8.78 4.49 -1.26
C VAL A 69 10.12 4.81 -0.59
N HIS A 70 10.13 5.22 0.68
CA HIS A 70 11.36 5.40 1.45
C HIS A 70 12.19 4.11 1.50
N TYR A 71 11.53 2.98 1.77
CA TYR A 71 12.18 1.68 1.75
C TYR A 71 12.75 1.34 0.36
N TYR A 72 12.00 1.52 -0.72
CA TYR A 72 12.48 1.25 -2.08
C TYR A 72 13.70 2.07 -2.45
N ILE A 73 13.72 3.35 -2.09
CA ILE A 73 14.87 4.23 -2.38
C ILE A 73 16.09 3.79 -1.57
N LEU A 74 15.95 3.69 -0.25
CA LEU A 74 17.08 3.41 0.65
C LEU A 74 17.61 1.98 0.48
N TRP A 75 16.69 1.01 0.48
CA TRP A 75 17.06 -0.40 0.34
C TRP A 75 17.55 -0.72 -1.07
N GLY A 76 16.90 -0.19 -2.09
CA GLY A 76 17.34 -0.33 -3.48
C GLY A 76 18.73 0.25 -3.72
N ALA A 77 19.02 1.45 -3.22
CA ALA A 77 20.33 2.06 -3.29
C ALA A 77 21.40 1.21 -2.56
N LEU A 78 21.08 0.70 -1.36
CA LEU A 78 21.96 -0.18 -0.60
C LEU A 78 22.26 -1.47 -1.36
N LEU A 79 21.23 -2.16 -1.86
CA LEU A 79 21.39 -3.39 -2.63
C LEU A 79 22.20 -3.17 -3.92
N TRP A 80 21.96 -2.07 -4.62
CA TRP A 80 22.73 -1.70 -5.80
C TRP A 80 24.21 -1.46 -5.46
N PHE A 81 24.51 -0.77 -4.36
CA PHE A 81 25.88 -0.56 -3.90
C PHE A 81 26.56 -1.89 -3.54
N LEU A 82 25.88 -2.76 -2.80
CA LEU A 82 26.38 -4.07 -2.41
C LEU A 82 26.64 -4.97 -3.63
N ALA A 83 25.73 -4.97 -4.61
CA ALA A 83 25.88 -5.75 -5.85
C ALA A 83 27.13 -5.35 -6.65
N LYS A 84 27.53 -4.08 -6.59
CA LYS A 84 28.79 -3.62 -7.23
C LYS A 84 30.05 -4.06 -6.48
N ARG A 85 29.95 -4.29 -5.16
CA ARG A 85 31.10 -4.61 -4.31
C ARG A 85 31.30 -6.11 -4.10
N VAL A 86 30.21 -6.88 -4.09
CA VAL A 86 30.21 -8.31 -3.77
C VAL A 86 29.98 -9.12 -5.04
N LYS A 87 31.03 -9.79 -5.52
CA LYS A 87 30.98 -10.58 -6.78
C LYS A 87 30.32 -11.95 -6.60
N HIS A 88 30.40 -12.56 -5.42
CA HIS A 88 29.90 -13.90 -5.15
C HIS A 88 28.45 -13.86 -4.66
N GLN A 89 27.56 -14.52 -5.39
CA GLN A 89 26.11 -14.54 -5.10
C GLN A 89 25.78 -15.03 -3.68
N ASN A 90 26.50 -16.06 -3.19
CA ASN A 90 26.27 -16.56 -1.82
C ASN A 90 26.67 -15.57 -0.75
N GLN A 91 27.78 -14.83 -0.94
CA GLN A 91 28.21 -13.78 -0.03
C GLN A 91 27.22 -12.60 -0.06
N PHE A 92 26.78 -12.19 -1.24
CA PHE A 92 25.77 -11.15 -1.40
C PHE A 92 24.47 -11.51 -0.66
N ARG A 93 23.95 -12.74 -0.89
CA ARG A 93 22.74 -13.22 -0.21
C ARG A 93 22.91 -13.27 1.32
N SER A 94 24.04 -13.77 1.82
CA SER A 94 24.32 -13.79 3.25
C SER A 94 24.38 -12.40 3.86
N LEU A 95 25.00 -11.45 3.16
CA LEU A 95 25.10 -10.06 3.61
C LEU A 95 23.73 -9.39 3.64
N VAL A 96 22.92 -9.56 2.58
CA VAL A 96 21.54 -9.05 2.54
C VAL A 96 20.70 -9.66 3.67
N PHE A 97 20.85 -10.96 3.95
CA PHE A 97 20.18 -11.61 5.09
C PHE A 97 20.57 -10.96 6.43
N MET A 98 21.85 -10.79 6.70
CA MET A 98 22.34 -10.21 7.95
C MET A 98 21.88 -8.75 8.13
N LEU A 99 21.95 -7.96 7.05
CA LEU A 99 21.48 -6.57 7.07
C LEU A 99 19.96 -6.49 7.27
N SER A 100 19.20 -7.35 6.59
CA SER A 100 17.74 -7.44 6.79
C SER A 100 17.39 -7.81 8.22
N LEU A 101 18.12 -8.77 8.81
CA LEU A 101 17.93 -9.18 10.20
C LEU A 101 18.24 -8.04 11.18
N ALA A 102 19.35 -7.34 10.98
CA ALA A 102 19.73 -6.20 11.81
C ALA A 102 18.69 -5.07 11.70
N CYS A 103 18.30 -4.67 10.50
CA CYS A 103 17.29 -3.64 10.29
C CYS A 103 15.91 -4.05 10.82
N PHE A 104 15.51 -5.32 10.64
CA PHE A 104 14.29 -5.86 11.24
C PHE A 104 14.33 -5.71 12.77
N THR A 105 15.42 -6.16 13.40
CA THR A 105 15.57 -6.12 14.86
C THR A 105 15.54 -4.70 15.39
N VAL A 106 16.27 -3.77 14.76
CA VAL A 106 16.30 -2.36 15.17
C VAL A 106 14.91 -1.72 15.03
N SER A 107 14.25 -1.91 13.88
CA SER A 107 12.92 -1.34 13.62
C SER A 107 11.87 -1.92 14.57
N PHE A 108 11.86 -3.24 14.77
CA PHE A 108 10.94 -3.92 15.68
C PHE A 108 11.18 -3.49 17.15
N LEU A 109 12.41 -3.48 17.60
CA LEU A 109 12.73 -3.03 18.98
C LEU A 109 12.38 -1.55 19.17
N SER A 110 12.57 -0.70 18.17
CA SER A 110 12.13 0.71 18.22
C SER A 110 10.61 0.83 18.41
N MET A 111 9.82 0.02 17.72
CA MET A 111 8.37 -0.04 17.91
C MET A 111 8.03 -0.60 19.30
N PHE A 112 8.58 -1.77 19.65
CA PHE A 112 8.27 -2.49 20.88
C PHE A 112 8.63 -1.66 22.14
N ILE A 113 9.85 -1.13 22.19
CA ILE A 113 10.30 -0.31 23.32
C ILE A 113 9.54 1.02 23.34
N GLY A 114 9.39 1.67 22.19
CA GLY A 114 8.66 2.94 22.06
C GLY A 114 7.25 2.86 22.61
N ALA A 115 6.55 1.72 22.46
CA ALA A 115 5.20 1.52 22.96
C ALA A 115 5.05 1.62 24.49
N PHE A 116 6.14 1.52 25.25
CA PHE A 116 6.12 1.72 26.71
C PHE A 116 6.27 3.17 27.12
N PHE A 117 6.79 4.05 26.26
CA PHE A 117 7.18 5.42 26.60
C PHE A 117 6.34 6.50 25.94
N VAL A 118 5.31 6.14 25.15
CA VAL A 118 4.44 7.09 24.48
C VAL A 118 3.03 7.05 25.08
N ASP A 119 2.40 8.23 25.16
CA ASP A 119 1.00 8.36 25.56
C ASP A 119 0.04 8.29 24.36
N GLY A 120 0.54 8.60 23.16
CA GLY A 120 -0.19 8.49 21.89
C GLY A 120 0.61 7.75 20.82
N PHE A 121 -0.04 6.86 20.08
CA PHE A 121 0.63 5.92 19.20
C PHE A 121 0.86 6.42 17.77
N SER A 122 0.30 7.57 17.37
CA SER A 122 0.42 8.11 16.00
C SER A 122 1.87 8.20 15.53
N ARG A 123 2.78 8.69 16.40
CA ARG A 123 4.19 8.79 16.07
C ARG A 123 4.87 7.44 15.81
N LEU A 124 4.51 6.41 16.57
CA LEU A 124 5.02 5.05 16.36
C LEU A 124 4.42 4.43 15.11
N TYR A 125 3.13 4.67 14.88
CA TYR A 125 2.38 4.11 13.77
C TYR A 125 2.86 4.66 12.42
N PHE A 126 3.02 5.97 12.29
CA PHE A 126 3.36 6.61 11.02
C PHE A 126 4.87 6.72 10.75
N SER A 127 5.74 6.39 11.70
CA SER A 127 7.19 6.53 11.53
C SER A 127 7.78 5.48 10.59
N SER A 128 8.59 5.94 9.63
CA SER A 128 9.35 5.06 8.73
C SER A 128 10.36 4.17 9.45
N ILE A 129 10.79 4.54 10.67
CA ILE A 129 11.76 3.73 11.42
C ILE A 129 11.07 2.59 12.15
N THR A 130 10.01 2.89 12.90
CA THR A 130 9.31 1.90 13.71
C THR A 130 8.46 0.95 12.87
N HIS A 131 7.90 1.42 11.74
CA HIS A 131 7.00 0.65 10.88
C HIS A 131 7.69 -0.01 9.66
N ALA A 132 9.04 0.02 9.58
CA ALA A 132 9.76 -0.57 8.44
C ALA A 132 10.07 -2.08 8.59
N TYR A 133 9.98 -2.66 9.78
CA TYR A 133 10.35 -4.06 10.01
C TYR A 133 9.60 -5.09 9.14
N PRO A 134 8.32 -4.90 8.71
CA PRO A 134 7.67 -5.84 7.80
C PRO A 134 8.38 -5.97 6.45
N PHE A 135 8.93 -4.87 5.91
CA PHE A 135 9.71 -4.89 4.67
C PHE A 135 11.01 -5.68 4.82
N PHE A 136 11.70 -5.52 5.97
CA PHE A 136 12.92 -6.28 6.25
C PHE A 136 12.63 -7.75 6.51
N LEU A 137 11.47 -8.08 7.10
CA LEU A 137 11.00 -9.46 7.22
C LEU A 137 10.77 -10.07 5.83
N GLY A 138 10.13 -9.34 4.93
CA GLY A 138 9.96 -9.74 3.52
C GLY A 138 11.32 -9.99 2.84
N SER A 139 12.32 -9.11 3.05
CA SER A 139 13.68 -9.29 2.55
C SER A 139 14.35 -10.55 3.10
N LEU A 140 14.18 -10.87 4.39
CA LEU A 140 14.67 -12.12 4.98
C LEU A 140 14.08 -13.35 4.26
N PHE A 141 12.77 -13.39 4.08
CA PHE A 141 12.10 -14.47 3.36
C PHE A 141 12.56 -14.54 1.89
N ALA A 142 12.77 -13.41 1.23
CA ALA A 142 13.29 -13.37 -0.13
C ALA A 142 14.70 -13.99 -0.24
N THR A 143 15.59 -13.75 0.74
CA THR A 143 16.90 -14.40 0.75
C THR A 143 16.84 -15.90 0.98
N LEU A 144 15.85 -16.39 1.75
CA LEU A 144 15.67 -17.81 2.03
C LEU A 144 15.03 -18.55 0.86
N SER A 145 14.04 -17.94 0.20
CA SER A 145 13.30 -18.57 -0.91
C SER A 145 13.93 -18.33 -2.28
N GLY A 146 14.66 -17.23 -2.46
CA GLY A 146 15.11 -16.70 -3.75
C GLY A 146 14.02 -15.85 -4.43
N VAL A 147 14.40 -14.94 -5.32
CA VAL A 147 13.44 -14.08 -6.07
C VAL A 147 13.28 -14.57 -7.49
N HIS A 148 14.35 -14.53 -8.29
CA HIS A 148 14.34 -15.00 -9.69
C HIS A 148 14.60 -16.52 -9.78
N GLU A 149 15.56 -17.01 -8.99
CA GLU A 149 15.88 -18.43 -8.92
C GLU A 149 15.59 -18.95 -7.50
N THR A 150 14.83 -20.04 -7.44
CA THR A 150 14.50 -20.69 -6.19
C THR A 150 15.75 -21.30 -5.53
N THR A 151 15.93 -21.07 -4.22
CA THR A 151 17.06 -21.64 -3.47
C THR A 151 16.94 -23.15 -3.32
N ALA A 152 18.06 -23.84 -3.13
CA ALA A 152 18.06 -25.27 -2.81
C ALA A 152 17.22 -25.59 -1.55
N ARG A 153 17.26 -24.70 -0.55
CA ARG A 153 16.45 -24.81 0.67
C ARG A 153 14.96 -24.71 0.37
N PHE A 154 14.56 -23.77 -0.47
CA PHE A 154 13.15 -23.62 -0.86
C PHE A 154 12.69 -24.84 -1.69
N LYS A 155 13.48 -25.30 -2.67
CA LYS A 155 13.19 -26.53 -3.44
C LYS A 155 13.01 -27.75 -2.53
N LYS A 156 13.84 -27.87 -1.48
CA LYS A 156 13.69 -28.93 -0.48
C LYS A 156 12.35 -28.80 0.26
N ASN A 157 11.96 -27.60 0.67
CA ASN A 157 10.68 -27.37 1.34
C ASN A 157 9.50 -27.66 0.41
N VAL A 158 9.55 -27.31 -0.86
CA VAL A 158 8.52 -27.68 -1.85
C VAL A 158 8.33 -29.20 -1.93
N ARG A 159 9.40 -29.98 -1.84
CA ARG A 159 9.30 -31.45 -1.83
C ARG A 159 8.77 -32.03 -0.53
N LEU A 160 9.17 -31.46 0.61
CA LEU A 160 8.84 -31.98 1.96
C LEU A 160 7.43 -31.63 2.42
N TRP A 161 6.90 -30.47 2.04
CA TRP A 161 5.61 -30.03 2.49
C TRP A 161 4.50 -30.74 1.73
N GLU A 162 3.54 -31.32 2.45
CA GLU A 162 2.34 -31.89 1.87
C GLU A 162 1.40 -30.79 1.36
N LEU A 163 0.64 -31.06 0.29
CA LEU A 163 -0.31 -30.11 -0.27
C LEU A 163 -1.33 -29.63 0.78
N LYS A 164 -1.89 -30.56 1.54
CA LYS A 164 -2.86 -30.25 2.61
C LYS A 164 -2.29 -29.29 3.64
N LYS A 165 -1.07 -29.52 4.12
CA LYS A 165 -0.38 -28.63 5.08
C LYS A 165 -0.11 -27.27 4.47
N THR A 166 0.32 -27.20 3.19
CA THR A 166 0.56 -25.93 2.51
C THR A 166 -0.71 -25.08 2.45
N VAL A 167 -1.84 -25.68 2.04
CA VAL A 167 -3.14 -25.00 2.00
C VAL A 167 -3.59 -24.59 3.40
N LEU A 168 -3.42 -25.47 4.41
CA LEU A 168 -3.77 -25.14 5.80
C LEU A 168 -3.00 -23.95 6.34
N TYR A 169 -1.69 -23.87 6.10
CA TYR A 169 -0.88 -22.71 6.51
C TYR A 169 -1.28 -21.44 5.78
N MET A 170 -1.57 -21.50 4.48
CA MET A 170 -2.01 -20.35 3.69
C MET A 170 -3.37 -19.82 4.21
N VAL A 171 -4.37 -20.70 4.29
CA VAL A 171 -5.73 -20.30 4.72
C VAL A 171 -5.77 -19.96 6.21
N GLY A 172 -5.06 -20.72 7.04
CA GLY A 172 -4.97 -20.46 8.48
C GLY A 172 -4.30 -19.11 8.78
N SER A 173 -3.21 -18.78 8.09
CA SER A 173 -2.57 -17.46 8.23
C SER A 173 -3.49 -16.33 7.77
N PHE A 174 -4.24 -16.52 6.70
CA PHE A 174 -5.24 -15.54 6.26
C PHE A 174 -6.35 -15.35 7.29
N ALA A 175 -6.90 -16.43 7.84
CA ALA A 175 -7.92 -16.36 8.88
C ALA A 175 -7.40 -15.66 10.15
N LEU A 176 -6.14 -15.93 10.55
CA LEU A 176 -5.51 -15.24 11.68
C LEU A 176 -5.29 -13.76 11.42
N LEU A 177 -4.94 -13.37 10.18
CA LEU A 177 -4.85 -11.96 9.79
C LEU A 177 -6.20 -11.25 9.91
N LEU A 178 -7.28 -11.88 9.43
CA LEU A 178 -8.63 -11.34 9.60
C LEU A 178 -8.99 -11.18 11.08
N LEU A 179 -8.69 -12.19 11.90
CA LEU A 179 -8.93 -12.13 13.34
C LEU A 179 -8.16 -10.99 14.01
N LEU A 180 -6.87 -10.81 13.68
CA LEU A 180 -6.08 -9.69 14.19
C LEU A 180 -6.71 -8.36 13.81
N GLY A 181 -7.15 -8.19 12.56
CA GLY A 181 -7.81 -6.96 12.09
C GLY A 181 -9.14 -6.66 12.79
N LEU A 182 -9.83 -7.68 13.34
CA LEU A 182 -11.08 -7.51 14.10
C LEU A 182 -10.84 -7.21 15.58
N VAL A 183 -9.73 -7.68 16.14
CA VAL A 183 -9.47 -7.63 17.60
C VAL A 183 -8.55 -6.49 17.99
N LEU A 184 -7.60 -6.13 17.13
CA LEU A 184 -6.60 -5.13 17.47
C LEU A 184 -7.06 -3.71 17.07
N HIS A 185 -7.00 -2.79 18.03
CA HIS A 185 -7.38 -1.40 17.84
C HIS A 185 -6.14 -0.49 17.83
N PHE A 186 -6.26 0.66 17.14
CA PHE A 186 -5.16 1.62 16.96
C PHE A 186 -4.64 2.15 18.30
N GLU A 187 -5.50 2.42 19.27
CA GLU A 187 -5.12 3.02 20.55
C GLU A 187 -4.65 2.00 21.60
N GLU A 188 -4.64 0.72 21.26
CA GLU A 188 -4.23 -0.33 22.18
C GLU A 188 -2.73 -0.62 22.10
N ARG A 189 -2.03 -0.55 23.22
CA ARG A 189 -0.60 -0.86 23.32
C ARG A 189 -0.24 -2.25 22.81
N ILE A 190 -1.11 -3.25 23.00
CA ILE A 190 -0.93 -4.63 22.55
C ILE A 190 -0.74 -4.73 21.05
N THR A 191 -1.37 -3.83 20.27
CA THR A 191 -1.25 -3.73 18.83
C THR A 191 0.20 -3.46 18.41
N TYR A 192 0.91 -2.60 19.14
CA TYR A 192 2.30 -2.20 18.87
C TYR A 192 3.31 -3.20 19.43
N LEU A 193 3.00 -3.85 20.54
CA LEU A 193 3.89 -4.85 21.15
C LEU A 193 3.91 -6.16 20.35
N PHE A 194 2.75 -6.65 19.94
CA PHE A 194 2.60 -7.98 19.35
C PHE A 194 1.77 -7.99 18.06
N GLY A 195 0.76 -7.13 17.93
CA GLY A 195 -0.21 -7.17 16.84
C GLY A 195 0.44 -7.09 15.47
N PHE A 196 1.21 -6.04 15.22
CA PHE A 196 1.84 -5.82 13.92
C PHE A 196 2.91 -6.86 13.57
N VAL A 197 3.71 -7.32 14.54
CA VAL A 197 4.71 -8.36 14.27
C VAL A 197 4.05 -9.70 13.96
N LEU A 198 2.97 -10.06 14.67
CA LEU A 198 2.20 -11.26 14.35
C LEU A 198 1.54 -11.16 12.98
N ALA A 199 0.95 -10.00 12.63
CA ALA A 199 0.41 -9.76 11.30
C ALA A 199 1.47 -9.92 10.20
N SER A 200 2.68 -9.38 10.43
CA SER A 200 3.80 -9.50 9.49
C SER A 200 4.26 -10.97 9.33
N LEU A 201 4.32 -11.72 10.43
CA LEU A 201 4.68 -13.14 10.40
C LEU A 201 3.63 -13.98 9.68
N PHE A 202 2.34 -13.78 9.97
CA PHE A 202 1.27 -14.49 9.26
C PHE A 202 1.24 -14.16 7.78
N THR A 203 1.46 -12.89 7.41
CA THR A 203 1.59 -12.49 6.01
C THR A 203 2.77 -13.20 5.35
N ALA A 204 3.93 -13.25 5.99
CA ALA A 204 5.10 -13.95 5.46
C ALA A 204 4.86 -15.46 5.29
N VAL A 205 4.19 -16.11 6.26
CA VAL A 205 3.81 -17.53 6.15
C VAL A 205 2.80 -17.75 5.03
N MET A 206 1.81 -16.86 4.89
CA MET A 206 0.82 -16.92 3.82
C MET A 206 1.48 -16.84 2.44
N ILE A 207 2.33 -15.83 2.22
CA ILE A 207 3.05 -15.63 0.95
C ILE A 207 3.98 -16.82 0.67
N TYR A 208 4.71 -17.31 1.67
CA TYR A 208 5.61 -18.44 1.51
C TYR A 208 4.86 -19.72 1.14
N SER A 209 3.72 -19.97 1.80
CA SER A 209 2.85 -21.11 1.51
C SER A 209 2.21 -21.00 0.11
N ALA A 210 1.73 -19.81 -0.28
CA ALA A 210 1.20 -19.57 -1.63
C ALA A 210 2.25 -19.83 -2.71
N ARG A 211 3.50 -19.43 -2.46
CA ARG A 211 4.62 -19.68 -3.38
C ARG A 211 4.95 -21.18 -3.48
N ILE A 212 4.94 -21.93 -2.37
CA ILE A 212 5.08 -23.39 -2.39
C ILE A 212 3.93 -24.03 -3.19
N LEU A 213 2.70 -23.55 -3.00
CA LEU A 213 1.53 -24.05 -3.71
C LEU A 213 1.65 -23.86 -5.22
N HIS A 214 2.09 -22.67 -5.64
CA HIS A 214 2.35 -22.36 -7.06
C HIS A 214 3.38 -23.32 -7.67
N GLU A 215 4.50 -23.59 -7.01
CA GLU A 215 5.53 -24.54 -7.47
C GLU A 215 5.05 -26.01 -7.49
N LYS A 216 4.07 -26.35 -6.65
CA LYS A 216 3.50 -27.72 -6.61
C LYS A 216 2.45 -27.97 -7.69
N LEU A 217 1.86 -26.93 -8.24
CA LEU A 217 0.78 -27.00 -9.22
C LEU A 217 1.20 -26.37 -10.56
N PRO A 218 2.31 -26.84 -11.17
CA PRO A 218 2.78 -26.28 -12.42
C PRO A 218 1.73 -26.50 -13.52
N GLY A 219 1.50 -25.46 -14.33
CA GLY A 219 0.56 -25.50 -15.45
C GLY A 219 -0.92 -25.31 -15.07
N LYS A 220 -1.27 -25.13 -13.81
CA LYS A 220 -2.60 -24.63 -13.43
C LYS A 220 -2.60 -23.12 -13.52
N SER A 221 -3.44 -22.55 -14.38
CA SER A 221 -3.69 -21.12 -14.41
C SER A 221 -4.36 -20.67 -13.10
N GLU A 222 -3.97 -19.53 -12.61
CA GLU A 222 -4.66 -18.90 -11.50
C GLU A 222 -6.10 -18.55 -11.92
N PRO A 223 -7.06 -18.59 -10.98
CA PRO A 223 -8.43 -18.15 -11.28
C PRO A 223 -8.43 -16.72 -11.82
N ALA A 224 -9.07 -16.47 -12.95
CA ALA A 224 -9.05 -15.17 -13.64
C ALA A 224 -9.49 -14.01 -12.72
N VAL A 225 -10.43 -14.27 -11.79
CA VAL A 225 -10.87 -13.27 -10.81
C VAL A 225 -9.73 -12.88 -9.85
N ILE A 226 -8.93 -13.85 -9.40
CA ILE A 226 -7.81 -13.57 -8.49
C ILE A 226 -6.72 -12.78 -9.22
N SER A 227 -6.38 -13.17 -10.45
CA SER A 227 -5.41 -12.43 -11.26
C SER A 227 -5.88 -11.00 -11.52
N TYR A 228 -7.15 -10.82 -11.90
CA TYR A 228 -7.75 -9.50 -12.10
C TYR A 228 -7.68 -8.62 -10.84
N LEU A 229 -8.10 -9.16 -9.67
CA LEU A 229 -8.05 -8.42 -8.41
C LEU A 229 -6.61 -8.09 -7.99
N ALA A 230 -5.66 -8.98 -8.24
CA ALA A 230 -4.25 -8.74 -7.97
C ALA A 230 -3.70 -7.59 -8.83
N GLU A 231 -4.03 -7.57 -10.13
CA GLU A 231 -3.59 -6.54 -11.07
C GLU A 231 -4.09 -5.14 -10.70
N ILE A 232 -5.36 -5.01 -10.28
CA ILE A 232 -5.93 -3.71 -9.91
C ILE A 232 -5.74 -3.33 -8.44
N SER A 233 -5.20 -4.22 -7.59
CA SER A 233 -5.17 -4.10 -6.12
C SER A 233 -4.54 -2.80 -5.62
N TYR A 234 -3.44 -2.36 -6.24
CA TYR A 234 -2.78 -1.10 -5.88
C TYR A 234 -3.68 0.12 -6.15
N SER A 235 -4.34 0.16 -7.29
CA SER A 235 -5.25 1.25 -7.62
C SER A 235 -6.52 1.21 -6.75
N VAL A 236 -7.04 0.01 -6.41
CA VAL A 236 -8.13 -0.13 -5.42
C VAL A 236 -7.70 0.44 -4.07
N TYR A 237 -6.48 0.11 -3.59
CA TYR A 237 -5.92 0.66 -2.36
C TYR A 237 -5.86 2.20 -2.41
N LEU A 238 -5.51 2.80 -3.54
CA LEU A 238 -5.45 4.25 -3.64
C LEU A 238 -6.83 4.91 -3.57
N PHE A 239 -7.83 4.36 -4.27
CA PHE A 239 -9.15 4.99 -4.37
C PHE A 239 -10.09 4.71 -3.19
N HIS A 240 -9.94 3.56 -2.49
CA HIS A 240 -10.94 3.14 -1.50
C HIS A 240 -11.10 4.12 -0.33
N TRP A 241 -10.00 4.63 0.22
CA TRP A 241 -10.06 5.49 1.40
C TRP A 241 -10.64 6.87 1.10
N PRO A 242 -10.13 7.66 0.12
CA PRO A 242 -10.70 8.97 -0.18
C PRO A 242 -12.19 8.88 -0.57
N LEU A 243 -12.58 7.88 -1.35
CA LEU A 243 -13.98 7.67 -1.71
C LEU A 243 -14.83 7.34 -0.47
N TYR A 244 -14.34 6.46 0.41
CA TYR A 244 -15.05 6.15 1.65
C TYR A 244 -15.25 7.39 2.53
N ILE A 245 -14.20 8.17 2.74
CA ILE A 245 -14.28 9.39 3.54
C ILE A 245 -15.27 10.39 2.92
N ILE A 246 -15.25 10.60 1.60
CA ILE A 246 -16.18 11.50 0.91
C ILE A 246 -17.61 10.98 1.04
N PHE A 247 -17.88 9.71 0.72
CA PHE A 247 -19.24 9.17 0.73
C PHE A 247 -19.80 8.98 2.13
N SER A 248 -18.98 8.72 3.14
CA SER A 248 -19.44 8.66 4.53
C SER A 248 -19.98 9.99 5.06
N GLN A 249 -19.56 11.13 4.46
CA GLN A 249 -20.10 12.45 4.78
C GLN A 249 -21.38 12.78 3.99
N LEU A 250 -21.61 12.11 2.85
CA LEU A 250 -22.74 12.40 1.96
C LEU A 250 -23.92 11.45 2.15
N THR A 251 -23.67 10.23 2.66
CA THR A 251 -24.66 9.16 2.74
C THR A 251 -24.55 8.38 4.05
N ASN A 252 -25.44 7.40 4.26
CA ASN A 252 -25.27 6.45 5.36
C ASN A 252 -24.14 5.46 5.11
N ASN A 253 -23.61 4.85 6.18
CA ASN A 253 -22.45 3.96 6.12
C ASN A 253 -22.61 2.79 5.12
N ILE A 254 -23.79 2.22 4.98
CA ILE A 254 -24.01 1.08 4.07
C ILE A 254 -23.87 1.52 2.62
N ILE A 255 -24.53 2.62 2.25
CA ILE A 255 -24.44 3.20 0.89
C ILE A 255 -23.01 3.66 0.62
N ALA A 256 -22.36 4.31 1.58
CA ALA A 256 -20.97 4.74 1.46
C ALA A 256 -20.02 3.56 1.14
N VAL A 257 -20.14 2.43 1.85
CA VAL A 257 -19.35 1.23 1.58
C VAL A 257 -19.63 0.66 0.19
N ILE A 258 -20.90 0.57 -0.22
CA ILE A 258 -21.28 0.05 -1.54
C ILE A 258 -20.71 0.95 -2.66
N LEU A 259 -20.93 2.26 -2.58
CA LEU A 259 -20.43 3.22 -3.58
C LEU A 259 -18.91 3.21 -3.65
N THR A 260 -18.24 3.21 -2.48
CA THR A 260 -16.79 3.12 -2.41
C THR A 260 -16.27 1.86 -3.08
N THR A 261 -16.86 0.70 -2.79
CA THR A 261 -16.41 -0.57 -3.37
C THR A 261 -16.54 -0.56 -4.89
N ILE A 262 -17.72 -0.16 -5.40
CA ILE A 262 -17.99 -0.13 -6.84
C ILE A 262 -17.06 0.86 -7.54
N LEU A 263 -16.98 2.11 -7.06
CA LEU A 263 -16.18 3.14 -7.70
C LEU A 263 -14.69 2.90 -7.59
N SER A 264 -14.21 2.33 -6.47
CA SER A 264 -12.80 1.94 -6.34
C SER A 264 -12.40 0.89 -7.39
N ILE A 265 -13.24 -0.12 -7.62
CA ILE A 265 -12.99 -1.14 -8.65
C ILE A 265 -13.06 -0.50 -10.06
N VAL A 266 -14.03 0.36 -10.32
CA VAL A 266 -14.18 1.04 -11.63
C VAL A 266 -12.94 1.91 -11.90
N PHE A 267 -12.58 2.81 -10.98
CA PHE A 267 -11.42 3.69 -11.17
C PHE A 267 -10.10 2.92 -11.22
N ALA A 268 -9.97 1.86 -10.44
CA ALA A 268 -8.79 1.00 -10.48
C ALA A 268 -8.65 0.27 -11.82
N THR A 269 -9.75 -0.23 -12.36
CA THR A 269 -9.78 -0.88 -13.68
C THR A 269 -9.42 0.11 -14.79
N LEU A 270 -10.01 1.30 -14.76
CA LEU A 270 -9.67 2.38 -15.70
C LEU A 270 -8.20 2.79 -15.58
N SER A 271 -7.69 2.93 -14.36
CA SER A 271 -6.29 3.25 -14.13
C SER A 271 -5.36 2.21 -14.75
N TYR A 272 -5.51 0.94 -14.35
CA TYR A 272 -4.61 -0.14 -14.71
C TYR A 272 -4.66 -0.50 -16.21
N TYR A 273 -5.85 -0.65 -16.77
CA TYR A 273 -6.03 -1.14 -18.16
C TYR A 273 -6.03 -0.04 -19.21
N ILE A 274 -6.30 1.21 -18.83
CA ILE A 274 -6.42 2.32 -19.80
C ILE A 274 -5.34 3.38 -19.56
N ILE A 275 -5.34 4.00 -18.39
CA ILE A 275 -4.55 5.20 -18.14
C ILE A 275 -3.06 4.90 -18.05
N GLU A 276 -2.67 3.87 -17.31
CA GLU A 276 -1.27 3.49 -17.16
C GLU A 276 -0.64 3.03 -18.48
N PRO A 277 -1.27 2.14 -19.28
CA PRO A 277 -0.77 1.81 -20.62
C PRO A 277 -0.69 3.03 -21.54
N PHE A 278 -1.70 3.90 -21.53
CA PHE A 278 -1.72 5.12 -22.33
C PHE A 278 -0.54 6.04 -21.98
N ILE A 279 -0.29 6.31 -20.69
CA ILE A 279 0.84 7.12 -20.24
C ILE A 279 2.18 6.47 -20.61
N ALA A 280 2.26 5.13 -20.55
CA ALA A 280 3.43 4.36 -20.93
C ALA A 280 3.64 4.22 -22.45
N GLY A 281 2.76 4.80 -23.28
CA GLY A 281 2.80 4.69 -24.74
C GLY A 281 2.48 3.28 -25.26
N ARG A 282 1.76 2.48 -24.46
CA ARG A 282 1.31 1.13 -24.83
C ARG A 282 -0.15 1.16 -25.25
N LYS A 283 -0.58 0.14 -26.01
CA LYS A 283 -2.00 -0.05 -26.30
C LYS A 283 -2.76 -0.39 -25.02
N ALA A 284 -3.90 0.25 -24.80
CA ALA A 284 -4.80 -0.11 -23.75
C ALA A 284 -5.55 -1.39 -24.15
N SER A 285 -5.74 -2.32 -23.22
CA SER A 285 -6.51 -3.54 -23.47
C SER A 285 -7.31 -3.90 -22.23
N ILE A 286 -8.62 -4.08 -22.38
CA ILE A 286 -9.54 -4.50 -21.31
C ILE A 286 -10.15 -5.84 -21.70
N PHE A 287 -9.92 -6.87 -20.89
CA PHE A 287 -10.47 -8.22 -21.11
C PHE A 287 -10.27 -8.76 -22.53
N GLY A 288 -9.08 -8.48 -23.13
CA GLY A 288 -8.73 -8.92 -24.47
C GLY A 288 -9.27 -8.05 -25.61
N ILE A 289 -9.93 -6.94 -25.30
CA ILE A 289 -10.38 -5.95 -26.29
C ILE A 289 -9.32 -4.84 -26.35
N ASP A 290 -8.61 -4.74 -27.46
CA ASP A 290 -7.63 -3.68 -27.68
C ASP A 290 -8.32 -2.35 -27.97
N LEU A 291 -7.97 -1.32 -27.21
CA LEU A 291 -8.46 0.03 -27.35
C LEU A 291 -7.35 0.91 -27.92
N ASP A 292 -7.54 1.40 -29.12
CA ASP A 292 -6.65 2.40 -29.69
C ASP A 292 -7.07 3.80 -29.25
N LEU A 293 -6.39 4.34 -28.26
CA LEU A 293 -6.62 5.68 -27.74
C LEU A 293 -5.77 6.75 -28.43
N THR A 294 -4.94 6.37 -29.39
CA THR A 294 -4.04 7.29 -30.11
C THR A 294 -4.81 8.46 -30.78
N PRO A 295 -5.96 8.24 -31.45
CA PRO A 295 -6.74 9.34 -32.03
C PRO A 295 -7.29 10.32 -31.00
N TYR A 296 -7.49 9.88 -29.75
CA TYR A 296 -8.09 10.67 -28.66
C TYR A 296 -7.05 11.27 -27.72
N ARG A 297 -5.76 11.18 -28.05
CA ARG A 297 -4.67 11.65 -27.18
C ARG A 297 -4.84 13.10 -26.73
N HIS A 298 -5.24 13.99 -27.61
CA HIS A 298 -5.48 15.39 -27.30
C HIS A 298 -6.63 15.58 -26.32
N ILE A 299 -7.73 14.79 -26.44
CA ILE A 299 -8.88 14.84 -25.53
C ILE A 299 -8.43 14.39 -24.14
N VAL A 300 -7.72 13.28 -24.05
CA VAL A 300 -7.16 12.79 -22.77
C VAL A 300 -6.28 13.85 -22.12
N LEU A 301 -5.39 14.48 -22.89
CA LEU A 301 -4.54 15.56 -22.39
C LEU A 301 -5.34 16.76 -21.89
N TYR A 302 -6.38 17.19 -22.61
CA TYR A 302 -7.25 18.29 -22.17
C TYR A 302 -7.99 17.94 -20.87
N VAL A 303 -8.52 16.73 -20.74
CA VAL A 303 -9.20 16.26 -19.51
C VAL A 303 -8.22 16.27 -18.34
N PHE A 304 -7.01 15.71 -18.52
CA PHE A 304 -5.99 15.71 -17.45
C PHE A 304 -5.54 17.13 -17.08
N SER A 305 -5.33 18.00 -18.07
CA SER A 305 -4.96 19.40 -17.83
C SER A 305 -6.07 20.15 -17.09
N GLY A 306 -7.33 19.93 -17.46
CA GLY A 306 -8.49 20.51 -16.77
C GLY A 306 -8.61 20.04 -15.33
N LEU A 307 -8.50 18.73 -15.08
CA LEU A 307 -8.50 18.18 -13.72
C LEU A 307 -7.31 18.71 -12.88
N THR A 308 -6.14 18.82 -13.49
CA THR A 308 -4.96 19.38 -12.83
C THR A 308 -5.21 20.84 -12.43
N LEU A 309 -5.72 21.66 -13.36
CA LEU A 309 -6.05 23.06 -13.08
C LEU A 309 -7.07 23.17 -11.94
N ILE A 310 -8.16 22.39 -11.98
CA ILE A 310 -9.18 22.39 -10.93
C ILE A 310 -8.54 21.99 -9.58
N THR A 311 -7.74 20.93 -9.56
CA THR A 311 -7.07 20.46 -8.34
C THR A 311 -6.12 21.53 -7.75
N VAL A 312 -5.36 22.20 -8.61
CA VAL A 312 -4.46 23.30 -8.20
C VAL A 312 -5.28 24.47 -7.63
N LEU A 313 -6.36 24.89 -8.31
CA LEU A 313 -7.23 25.95 -7.81
C LEU A 313 -7.84 25.59 -6.45
N ILE A 314 -8.37 24.38 -6.28
CA ILE A 314 -8.87 23.91 -4.97
C ILE A 314 -7.75 23.99 -3.93
N SER A 315 -6.54 23.53 -4.24
CA SER A 315 -5.40 23.53 -3.31
C SER A 315 -4.98 24.93 -2.88
N LEU A 316 -5.09 25.92 -3.77
CA LEU A 316 -4.71 27.31 -3.50
C LEU A 316 -5.79 28.08 -2.73
N PHE A 317 -7.06 27.82 -3.01
CA PHE A 317 -8.18 28.55 -2.43
C PHE A 317 -8.87 27.84 -1.25
N ALA A 318 -8.52 26.59 -0.97
CA ALA A 318 -9.02 25.89 0.20
C ALA A 318 -8.56 26.58 1.50
N PRO A 319 -9.43 26.66 2.52
CA PRO A 319 -9.06 27.25 3.80
C PRO A 319 -7.89 26.49 4.43
N ALA A 320 -6.97 27.21 5.05
CA ALA A 320 -5.79 26.61 5.68
C ALA A 320 -6.15 25.80 6.94
N VAL A 321 -7.21 26.19 7.63
CA VAL A 321 -7.75 25.58 8.85
C VAL A 321 -9.27 25.55 8.73
N GLY A 322 -9.92 24.45 9.08
CA GLY A 322 -11.38 24.35 9.13
C GLY A 322 -11.91 25.10 10.36
N ASN A 323 -12.99 25.83 10.19
CA ASN A 323 -13.77 26.33 11.31
C ASN A 323 -14.67 25.19 11.76
N PHE A 324 -14.20 24.43 12.73
CA PHE A 324 -15.00 23.37 13.37
C PHE A 324 -15.85 24.06 14.45
N GLU A 325 -16.98 24.67 14.07
CA GLU A 325 -18.08 25.02 14.96
C GLU A 325 -19.17 23.95 14.92
#